data_01965a8024aee86874ceed785a80f1b3
#
_entry.id   01965a8024aee86874ceed785a80f1b3
#
_cell.length_a   1.000
_cell.length_b   1.000
_cell.length_c   1.000
_cell.angle_alpha   90.00
_cell.angle_beta   90.00
_cell.angle_gamma   90.00
#
_symmetry.space_group_name_H-M   'P 1'
#
loop_
_entity.id
_entity.type
_entity.pdbx_description
1 polymer ?
#
loop_
_entity_poly.entity_id
_entity_poly.type
_entity_poly.pdbx_seq_one_letter_code
_entity_poly.pdbx_strand_id
1 'polypeptide(L)' 'METIETATAPKVFNGEEKQKLTQLIREGIQVSREIDSLREGLSDAVKALAEEFEVKPSALRKCIKIAYKAEWDKLNAEFE' A
#
# COMPACT_ATOMS: atom_id res chain seq x y z
N MET A 1 -20.03 5.39 -12.29
CA MET A 1 -18.58 5.15 -12.44
C MET A 1 -18.17 5.13 -13.89
N GLU A 2 -18.10 6.28 -14.43
CA GLU A 2 -17.70 6.44 -15.83
C GLU A 2 -16.30 5.95 -16.09
N THR A 3 -15.43 6.06 -15.08
CA THR A 3 -14.06 5.63 -15.20
C THR A 3 -13.95 4.16 -15.55
N ILE A 4 -14.81 3.33 -14.94
CA ILE A 4 -14.82 1.89 -15.22
C ILE A 4 -15.28 1.62 -16.64
N GLU A 5 -16.29 2.33 -17.09
CA GLU A 5 -16.79 2.19 -18.46
C GLU A 5 -15.72 2.57 -19.47
N THR A 6 -15.02 3.65 -19.21
CA THR A 6 -13.92 4.08 -20.06
C THR A 6 -12.83 3.02 -20.11
N ALA A 7 -12.52 2.41 -18.95
CA ALA A 7 -11.51 1.38 -18.87
C ALA A 7 -11.89 0.12 -19.61
N THR A 8 -13.19 -0.14 -19.79
CA THR A 8 -13.66 -1.33 -20.51
C THR A 8 -13.84 -1.09 -22.00
N ALA A 9 -13.68 0.14 -22.47
CA ALA A 9 -13.77 0.42 -23.89
C ALA A 9 -12.71 -0.39 -24.64
N PRO A 10 -13.10 -1.09 -25.71
CA PRO A 10 -12.16 -1.93 -26.42
C PRO A 10 -11.04 -1.11 -27.04
N LYS A 11 -9.84 -1.55 -26.85
CA LYS A 11 -8.67 -1.00 -27.46
C LYS A 11 -7.77 -2.15 -27.90
N VAL A 12 -7.29 -2.06 -29.13
CA VAL A 12 -6.33 -3.03 -29.64
C VAL A 12 -4.94 -2.49 -29.38
N PHE A 13 -4.16 -3.22 -28.58
CA PHE A 13 -2.79 -2.87 -28.29
C PHE A 13 -1.85 -3.47 -29.32
N ASN A 14 -0.88 -2.70 -29.80
CA ASN A 14 0.18 -3.24 -30.63
C ASN A 14 1.18 -4.04 -29.78
N GLY A 15 2.17 -4.64 -30.44
CA GLY A 15 3.15 -5.50 -29.74
C GLY A 15 3.94 -4.76 -28.68
N GLU A 16 4.37 -3.54 -28.99
CA GLU A 16 5.14 -2.73 -28.04
C GLU A 16 4.30 -2.34 -26.81
N GLU A 17 3.07 -1.93 -27.05
CA GLU A 17 2.15 -1.58 -25.97
C GLU A 17 1.85 -2.78 -25.07
N LYS A 18 1.69 -3.96 -25.68
CA LYS A 18 1.47 -5.19 -24.91
C LYS A 18 2.64 -5.53 -24.02
N GLN A 19 3.86 -5.33 -24.52
CA GLN A 19 5.06 -5.57 -23.72
C GLN A 19 5.14 -4.64 -22.52
N LYS A 20 4.88 -3.37 -22.74
CA LYS A 20 4.88 -2.37 -21.67
C LYS A 20 3.82 -2.67 -20.63
N LEU A 21 2.64 -3.04 -21.07
CA LEU A 21 1.54 -3.38 -20.18
C LEU A 21 1.87 -4.63 -19.36
N THR A 22 2.42 -5.65 -20.01
CA THR A 22 2.81 -6.89 -19.33
C THR A 22 3.87 -6.60 -18.26
N GLN A 23 4.85 -5.76 -18.59
CA GLN A 23 5.89 -5.39 -17.63
C GLN A 23 5.31 -4.65 -16.44
N LEU A 24 4.42 -3.70 -16.69
CA LEU A 24 3.76 -2.96 -15.61
C LEU A 24 2.98 -3.90 -14.70
N ILE A 25 2.26 -4.85 -15.27
CA ILE A 25 1.48 -5.81 -14.49
C ILE A 25 2.40 -6.67 -13.63
N ARG A 26 3.51 -7.14 -14.16
CA ARG A 26 4.47 -7.94 -13.41
C ARG A 26 5.08 -7.16 -12.26
N GLU A 27 5.45 -5.92 -12.52
CA GLU A 27 5.99 -5.04 -11.48
C GLU A 27 4.95 -4.76 -10.41
N GLY A 28 3.71 -4.51 -10.81
CA GLY A 28 2.61 -4.30 -9.89
C GLY A 28 2.34 -5.49 -8.99
N ILE A 29 2.40 -6.70 -9.55
CA ILE A 29 2.24 -7.93 -8.78
C ILE A 29 3.36 -8.06 -7.75
N GLN A 30 4.60 -7.80 -8.15
CA GLN A 30 5.74 -7.89 -7.25
C GLN A 30 5.63 -6.88 -6.10
N VAL A 31 5.30 -5.65 -6.41
CA VAL A 31 5.10 -4.62 -5.39
C VAL A 31 3.97 -5.01 -4.44
N SER A 32 2.89 -5.54 -4.98
CA SER A 32 1.75 -5.98 -4.16
C SER A 32 2.14 -7.08 -3.18
N ARG A 33 2.98 -8.02 -3.63
CA ARG A 33 3.49 -9.08 -2.76
C ARG A 33 4.39 -8.51 -1.66
N GLU A 34 5.23 -7.54 -2.00
CA GLU A 34 6.09 -6.89 -1.02
C GLU A 34 5.28 -6.14 0.02
N ILE A 35 4.23 -5.46 -0.40
CA ILE A 35 3.32 -4.76 0.50
C ILE A 35 2.68 -5.76 1.47
N ASP A 36 2.20 -6.88 0.96
CA ASP A 36 1.59 -7.91 1.80
C ASP A 36 2.58 -8.47 2.81
N SER A 37 3.82 -8.75 2.38
CA SER A 37 4.86 -9.25 3.27
C SER A 37 5.21 -8.24 4.36
N LEU A 38 5.30 -6.96 4.01
CA LEU A 38 5.58 -5.91 4.97
C LEU A 38 4.44 -5.73 5.98
N ARG A 39 3.21 -5.83 5.51
CA ARG A 39 2.04 -5.75 6.39
C ARG A 39 2.01 -6.92 7.36
N GLU A 40 2.35 -8.10 6.89
CA GLU A 40 2.39 -9.30 7.71
C GLU A 40 3.47 -9.18 8.79
N GLY A 41 4.67 -8.75 8.38
CA GLY A 41 5.77 -8.51 9.31
C GLY A 41 5.42 -7.47 10.37
N LEU A 42 4.78 -6.38 9.97
CA LEU A 42 4.34 -5.35 10.91
C LEU A 42 3.27 -5.90 11.87
N SER A 43 2.33 -6.68 11.35
CA SER A 43 1.29 -7.28 12.17
C SER A 43 1.90 -8.19 13.25
N ASP A 44 2.88 -9.01 12.86
CA ASP A 44 3.55 -9.90 13.80
C ASP A 44 4.33 -9.12 14.85
N ALA A 45 5.02 -8.06 14.45
CA ALA A 45 5.76 -7.21 15.40
C ALA A 45 4.83 -6.52 16.38
N VAL A 46 3.70 -6.03 15.90
CA VAL A 46 2.69 -5.39 16.76
C VAL A 46 2.15 -6.38 17.78
N LYS A 47 1.81 -7.58 17.33
CA LYS A 47 1.27 -8.62 18.22
C LYS A 47 2.28 -9.02 19.29
N ALA A 48 3.54 -9.19 18.92
CA ALA A 48 4.59 -9.59 19.84
C ALA A 48 4.82 -8.51 20.91
N LEU A 49 4.87 -7.24 20.50
CA LEU A 49 5.11 -6.16 21.45
C LEU A 49 3.89 -5.91 22.32
N ALA A 50 2.70 -6.07 21.78
CA ALA A 50 1.46 -5.93 22.53
C ALA A 50 1.40 -6.97 23.64
N GLU A 51 1.81 -8.20 23.36
CA GLU A 51 1.87 -9.26 24.35
C GLU A 51 2.89 -8.94 25.44
N GLU A 52 4.08 -8.48 25.05
CA GLU A 52 5.13 -8.11 25.99
C GLU A 52 4.68 -6.99 26.92
N PHE A 53 4.02 -5.98 26.40
CA PHE A 53 3.56 -4.82 27.17
C PHE A 53 2.20 -5.02 27.81
N GLU A 54 1.55 -6.14 27.54
CA GLU A 54 0.21 -6.45 28.05
C GLU A 54 -0.82 -5.39 27.65
N VAL A 55 -0.74 -4.95 26.40
CA VAL A 55 -1.71 -4.01 25.83
C VAL A 55 -2.36 -4.65 24.62
N LYS A 56 -3.46 -4.06 24.15
CA LYS A 56 -4.14 -4.55 22.97
C LYS A 56 -3.37 -4.19 21.71
N PRO A 57 -3.23 -5.10 20.75
CA PRO A 57 -2.60 -4.77 19.47
C PRO A 57 -3.22 -3.56 18.78
N SER A 58 -4.54 -3.39 18.91
CA SER A 58 -5.23 -2.24 18.30
C SER A 58 -4.73 -0.91 18.85
N ALA A 59 -4.33 -0.86 20.12
CA ALA A 59 -3.79 0.36 20.72
C ALA A 59 -2.46 0.73 20.07
N LEU A 60 -1.60 -0.25 19.83
CA LEU A 60 -0.32 -0.01 19.17
C LEU A 60 -0.50 0.41 17.73
N ARG A 61 -1.43 -0.23 17.01
CA ARG A 61 -1.73 0.15 15.64
C ARG A 61 -2.24 1.58 15.55
N LYS A 62 -3.04 1.98 16.51
CA LYS A 62 -3.55 3.36 16.58
C LYS A 62 -2.42 4.36 16.78
N CYS A 63 -1.48 4.02 17.67
CA CYS A 63 -0.30 4.87 17.88
C CYS A 63 0.52 5.03 16.60
N ILE A 64 0.73 3.94 15.87
CA ILE A 64 1.45 3.98 14.60
C ILE A 64 0.73 4.87 13.60
N LYS A 65 -0.58 4.73 13.51
CA LYS A 65 -1.40 5.51 12.58
C LYS A 65 -1.33 6.99 12.89
N ILE A 66 -1.41 7.35 14.16
CA ILE A 66 -1.34 8.74 14.60
C ILE A 66 0.04 9.33 14.28
N ALA A 67 1.10 8.59 14.58
CA ALA A 67 2.47 9.03 14.31
C ALA A 67 2.71 9.19 12.81
N TYR A 68 2.23 8.27 12.02
CA TYR A 68 2.37 8.33 10.56
C TYR A 68 1.65 9.56 9.99
N LYS A 69 0.45 9.82 10.46
CA LYS A 69 -0.31 10.97 10.01
C LYS A 69 0.37 12.28 10.38
N ALA A 70 0.90 12.39 11.59
CA ALA A 70 1.60 13.58 12.03
C ALA A 70 2.83 13.85 11.15
N GLU A 71 3.57 12.81 10.80
CA GLU A 71 4.73 12.93 9.95
C GLU A 71 4.35 13.34 8.53
N TRP A 72 3.29 12.77 8.01
CA TRP A 72 2.77 13.11 6.69
C TRP A 72 2.31 14.57 6.63
N ASP A 73 1.59 15.04 7.65
CA ASP A 73 1.12 16.42 7.72
C ASP A 73 2.28 17.39 7.77
N LYS A 74 3.33 17.05 8.51
CA LYS A 74 4.54 17.87 8.60
C LYS A 74 5.23 17.98 7.25
N LEU A 75 5.35 16.88 6.52
CA LEU A 75 5.94 16.85 5.18
C LEU A 75 5.15 17.74 4.22
N ASN A 76 3.85 17.62 4.23
CA ASN A 76 3.00 18.42 3.36
C ASN A 76 3.13 19.91 3.68
N ALA A 77 3.22 20.27 4.94
CA ALA A 77 3.39 21.67 5.33
C ALA A 77 4.71 22.25 4.82
N GLU A 78 5.74 21.45 4.76
CA GLU A 78 7.04 21.89 4.24
C GLU A 78 7.02 22.18 2.74
N PHE A 79 6.10 21.56 2.01
CA PHE A 79 6.00 21.77 0.56
C PHE A 79 5.00 22.85 0.18
N GLU A 80 4.26 23.35 1.10
CA GLU A 80 3.37 24.47 0.87
C GLU A 80 4.09 25.80 1.08
#